data_e255491a076c89a82baecd0774155ba1
#
_entry.id   e255491a076c89a82baecd0774155ba1
#
_cell.length_a   1.000
_cell.length_b   1.000
_cell.length_c   1.000
_cell.angle_alpha   90.00
_cell.angle_beta   90.00
_cell.angle_gamma   90.00
#
_symmetry.space_group_name_H-M   'P 1'
#
loop_
_entity.id
_entity.type
_entity.pdbx_description
1 polymer ?
#
loop_
_entity_poly.entity_id
_entity_poly.type
_entity_poly.pdbx_seq_one_letter_code
_entity_poly.pdbx_strand_id
1 'polypeptide(L)' 'MAIDVMMPDLSTLDYIMEKATLVNWLKREGDFVNKGEPLFKIMSAKAVMEIEAIASGKLVKILIPEGAEVPPATKLGIIE' A
#
# COMPACT_ATOMS: atom_id res chain seq x y z
N MET A 1 -3.11 18.55 -3.10
CA MET A 1 -4.12 17.80 -2.33
C MET A 1 -3.53 16.50 -1.84
N ALA A 2 -3.81 16.15 -0.61
CA ALA A 2 -3.32 14.90 -0.04
C ALA A 2 -4.19 13.72 -0.51
N ILE A 3 -3.53 12.65 -0.89
CA ILE A 3 -4.17 11.39 -1.30
C ILE A 3 -3.75 10.32 -0.30
N ASP A 4 -4.71 9.65 0.30
CA ASP A 4 -4.42 8.57 1.24
C ASP A 4 -4.05 7.30 0.47
N VAL A 5 -2.94 6.68 0.88
CA VAL A 5 -2.54 5.37 0.36
C VAL A 5 -3.10 4.33 1.32
N MET A 6 -3.96 3.47 0.81
CA MET A 6 -4.73 2.52 1.64
C MET A 6 -4.32 1.09 1.35
N MET A 7 -4.42 0.23 2.37
CA MET A 7 -4.27 -1.21 2.16
C MET A 7 -5.44 -1.69 1.30
N PRO A 8 -5.18 -2.29 0.12
CA PRO A 8 -6.26 -2.77 -0.74
C PRO A 8 -6.96 -3.98 -0.14
N ASP A 9 -8.19 -4.20 -0.56
CA ASP A 9 -8.95 -5.40 -0.20
C ASP A 9 -8.88 -6.37 -1.38
N LEU A 10 -8.18 -7.48 -1.20
CA LEU A 10 -8.01 -8.50 -2.22
C LEU A 10 -9.01 -9.64 -2.06
N SER A 11 -10.08 -9.43 -1.31
CA SER A 11 -11.11 -10.44 -1.11
C SER A 11 -11.79 -10.80 -2.42
N THR A 12 -12.15 -12.08 -2.55
CA THR A 12 -12.89 -12.62 -3.69
C THR A 12 -14.10 -13.38 -3.16
N LEU A 13 -14.87 -14.02 -4.05
CA LEU A 13 -16.00 -14.84 -3.62
C LEU A 13 -15.56 -16.03 -2.76
N ASP A 14 -14.33 -16.52 -2.97
CA ASP A 14 -13.82 -17.70 -2.28
C ASP A 14 -12.84 -17.38 -1.17
N TYR A 15 -12.47 -16.10 -1.01
CA TYR A 15 -11.43 -15.71 -0.08
C TYR A 15 -11.73 -14.34 0.52
N ILE A 16 -11.77 -14.31 1.84
CA ILE A 16 -11.91 -13.04 2.57
C ILE A 16 -10.53 -12.68 3.12
N MET A 17 -10.01 -11.53 2.70
CA MET A 17 -8.75 -11.03 3.22
C MET A 17 -9.02 -10.25 4.51
N GLU A 18 -8.72 -10.85 5.65
CA GLU A 18 -8.91 -10.20 6.93
C GLU A 18 -7.79 -9.19 7.20
N LYS A 19 -6.58 -9.51 6.78
CA LYS A 19 -5.42 -8.64 6.91
C LYS A 19 -4.32 -9.08 5.96
N ALA A 20 -3.36 -8.19 5.72
CA ALA A 20 -2.19 -8.48 4.90
C ALA A 20 -0.97 -7.82 5.52
N THR A 21 0.20 -8.37 5.21
CA THR A 21 1.47 -7.82 5.66
C THR A 21 1.97 -6.79 4.65
N LEU A 22 2.33 -5.61 5.12
CA LEU A 22 3.07 -4.65 4.31
C LEU A 22 4.52 -5.10 4.30
N VAL A 23 4.92 -5.78 3.23
CA VAL A 23 6.25 -6.40 3.16
C VAL A 23 7.33 -5.33 3.13
N ASN A 24 7.21 -4.40 2.18
CA ASN A 24 8.14 -3.28 2.10
C ASN A 24 7.58 -2.16 1.25
N TRP A 25 8.06 -0.94 1.51
CA TRP A 25 7.84 0.20 0.65
C TRP A 25 8.89 0.20 -0.46
N LEU A 26 8.45 0.53 -1.68
CA LEU A 26 9.34 0.62 -2.84
C LEU A 26 9.79 2.05 -3.10
N LYS A 27 9.22 3.01 -2.37
CA LYS A 27 9.58 4.42 -2.37
C LYS A 27 9.79 4.87 -0.94
N ARG A 28 10.53 5.94 -0.76
CA ARG A 28 10.81 6.52 0.56
C ARG A 28 10.03 7.81 0.75
N GLU A 29 9.87 8.23 1.99
CA GLU A 29 9.37 9.58 2.26
C GLU A 29 10.23 10.59 1.53
N GLY A 30 9.58 11.52 0.83
CA GLY A 30 10.24 12.52 0.03
C GLY A 30 10.37 12.17 -1.45
N ASP A 31 10.23 10.90 -1.81
CA ASP A 31 10.35 10.49 -3.22
C ASP A 31 9.11 10.87 -4.00
N PHE A 32 9.31 11.25 -5.26
CA PHE A 32 8.23 11.44 -6.21
C PHE A 32 7.83 10.08 -6.78
N VAL A 33 6.53 9.87 -6.94
CA VAL A 33 5.98 8.65 -7.53
C VAL A 33 5.00 9.03 -8.63
N ASN A 34 5.00 8.26 -9.73
CA ASN A 34 4.04 8.44 -10.80
C ASN A 34 2.91 7.41 -10.65
N LYS A 35 1.71 7.83 -11.00
CA LYS A 35 0.56 6.93 -11.03
C LYS A 35 0.91 5.69 -11.86
N GLY A 36 0.66 4.50 -11.32
CA GLY A 36 0.96 3.23 -11.99
C GLY A 36 2.32 2.65 -11.65
N GLU A 37 3.21 3.42 -11.01
CA GLU A 37 4.48 2.88 -10.55
C GLU A 37 4.27 2.00 -9.30
N PRO A 38 5.03 0.90 -9.16
CA PRO A 38 4.96 0.12 -7.92
C PRO A 38 5.33 0.98 -6.72
N LEU A 39 4.47 1.00 -5.71
CA LEU A 39 4.64 1.83 -4.52
C LEU A 39 5.00 1.02 -3.29
N PHE A 40 4.36 -0.13 -3.11
CA PHE A 40 4.66 -1.01 -1.98
C PHE A 40 4.30 -2.46 -2.32
N LYS A 41 4.82 -3.37 -1.53
CA LYS A 41 4.58 -4.81 -1.70
C LYS A 41 3.83 -5.34 -0.49
N ILE A 42 2.84 -6.17 -0.75
CA ILE A 42 2.06 -6.81 0.31
C ILE A 42 2.06 -8.31 0.15
N MET A 43 1.78 -9.00 1.26
CA MET A 43 1.62 -10.45 1.28
C MET A 43 0.34 -10.78 2.04
N SER A 44 -0.54 -11.51 1.37
CA SER A 44 -1.72 -12.08 1.99
C SER A 44 -1.55 -13.59 2.09
N ALA A 45 -2.55 -14.29 2.66
CA ALA A 45 -2.52 -15.74 2.74
C ALA A 45 -2.47 -16.40 1.35
N LYS A 46 -2.95 -15.71 0.31
CA LYS A 46 -3.07 -16.25 -1.05
C LYS A 46 -1.99 -15.80 -2.01
N ALA A 47 -1.40 -14.62 -1.78
CA ALA A 47 -0.54 -14.03 -2.80
C ALA A 47 0.40 -12.98 -2.22
N VAL A 48 1.52 -12.79 -2.94
CA VAL A 48 2.42 -11.67 -2.75
C VAL A 48 2.30 -10.82 -4.00
N MET A 49 2.12 -9.51 -3.85
CA MET A 49 2.00 -8.63 -5.02
C MET A 49 2.49 -7.22 -4.73
N GLU A 50 2.89 -6.55 -5.80
CA GLU A 50 3.24 -5.13 -5.77
C GLU A 50 1.98 -4.32 -6.04
N ILE A 51 1.79 -3.26 -5.28
CA ILE A 51 0.65 -2.38 -5.43
C ILE A 51 1.13 -1.07 -6.02
N GLU A 52 0.45 -0.65 -7.10
CA GLU A 52 0.80 0.55 -7.83
C GLU A 52 0.22 1.78 -7.16
N ALA A 53 0.92 2.92 -7.35
CA ALA A 53 0.43 4.20 -6.89
C ALA A 53 -0.85 4.58 -7.64
N ILE A 54 -1.84 5.07 -6.91
CA ILE A 54 -3.13 5.48 -7.50
C ILE A 54 -3.12 6.94 -7.97
N ALA A 55 -2.05 7.67 -7.66
CA ALA A 55 -1.91 9.06 -8.04
C ALA A 55 -0.43 9.40 -8.15
N SER A 56 -0.13 10.45 -8.90
CA SER A 56 1.23 10.99 -9.00
C SER A 56 1.42 12.08 -7.94
N GLY A 57 2.63 12.15 -7.38
CA GLY A 57 2.97 13.14 -6.39
C GLY A 57 4.15 12.70 -5.55
N LYS A 58 4.37 13.42 -4.45
CA LYS A 58 5.44 13.09 -3.51
C LYS A 58 4.86 12.23 -2.39
N LEU A 59 5.56 11.15 -2.06
CA LEU A 59 5.22 10.34 -0.89
C LEU A 59 5.69 11.11 0.34
N VAL A 60 4.78 11.86 0.96
CA VAL A 60 5.17 12.77 2.04
C VAL A 60 5.20 12.12 3.41
N LYS A 61 4.46 11.02 3.58
CA LYS A 61 4.38 10.36 4.88
C LYS A 61 4.17 8.87 4.73
N ILE A 62 4.95 8.08 5.47
CA ILE A 62 4.75 6.65 5.66
C ILE A 62 4.22 6.47 7.06
N LEU A 63 2.99 5.97 7.19
CA LEU A 63 2.31 5.82 8.48
C LEU A 63 2.44 4.43 9.06
N ILE A 64 2.61 3.43 8.20
CA ILE A 64 2.71 2.03 8.61
C ILE A 64 4.08 1.50 8.20
N PRO A 65 4.86 0.94 9.12
CA PRO A 65 6.19 0.43 8.81
C PRO A 65 6.15 -0.91 8.10
N GLU A 66 7.26 -1.23 7.46
CA GLU A 66 7.46 -2.56 6.85
C GLU A 66 7.34 -3.64 7.92
N GLY A 67 6.73 -4.74 7.54
CA GLY A 67 6.52 -5.88 8.41
C GLY A 67 5.22 -5.85 9.19
N ALA A 68 4.48 -4.74 9.16
CA ALA A 68 3.21 -4.64 9.88
C ALA A 68 2.10 -5.39 9.14
N GLU A 69 1.23 -6.02 9.91
CA GLU A 69 0.07 -6.73 9.39
C GLU A 69 -1.17 -5.92 9.74
N VAL A 70 -1.94 -5.52 8.72
CA VAL A 70 -3.07 -4.61 8.90
C VAL A 70 -4.26 -5.04 8.04
N PRO A 71 -5.49 -4.71 8.46
CA PRO A 71 -6.68 -5.02 7.65
C PRO A 71 -6.80 -4.11 6.42
N PRO A 72 -7.64 -4.50 5.45
CA PRO A 72 -7.96 -3.62 4.32
C PRO A 72 -8.45 -2.26 4.78
N ALA A 73 -8.24 -1.25 3.96
CA ALA A 73 -8.62 0.13 4.21
C ALA A 73 -7.83 0.81 5.34
N THR A 74 -6.78 0.17 5.85
CA THR A 74 -5.85 0.85 6.75
C THR A 74 -5.04 1.87 5.95
N LYS A 75 -4.93 3.08 6.48
CA LYS A 75 -4.16 4.14 5.86
C LYS A 75 -2.68 3.86 6.04
N LEU A 76 -1.98 3.67 4.94
CA LEU A 76 -0.56 3.28 4.95
C LEU A 76 0.37 4.47 4.82
N GLY A 77 -0.04 5.50 4.09
CA GLY A 77 0.79 6.66 3.83
C GLY A 77 0.01 7.76 3.13
N ILE A 78 0.71 8.82 2.73
CA ILE A 78 0.10 10.00 2.12
C ILE A 78 0.95 10.44 0.93
N ILE A 79 0.30 10.67 -0.21
CA ILE A 79 0.89 11.28 -1.41
C ILE A 79 0.33 12.70 -1.54
N GLU A 80 1.22 13.63 -1.85
CA GLU A 80 0.79 15.03 -2.04
C GLU A 80 1.28 15.65 -3.34
#